data_2c6774b46ee33b91f40d59e36c2fdc17
#
_entry.id   2c6774b46ee33b91f40d59e36c2fdc17
#
_cell.length_a   1.000
_cell.length_b   1.000
_cell.length_c   1.000
_cell.angle_alpha   90.00
_cell.angle_beta   90.00
_cell.angle_gamma   90.00
#
_symmetry.space_group_name_H-M   'P 1'
#
loop_
_entity.id
_entity.type
_entity.pdbx_description
1 polymer ?
#
loop_
_entity_poly.entity_id
_entity_poly.type
_entity_poly.pdbx_seq_one_letter_code
_entity_poly.pdbx_strand_id
1 'polypeptide(L)'
;AKQVDPVKAKQYTVGEWMDVWFENYAKVKVRPSSHQTYRGYIDNHIKPNIGKISLSKLTSLELQKFYKKLLSSGRVERIESKKQSKGLSPKTVRNLHQIIASAMKLAKEQKLIATDPTDGCALSKVEHREMKTLPVEQLTSFLREAKESGVFEMYYVELATGLRRGELLGLKWEDIDFEHGNLRVKRQIARINGEVVEAPLKTKNAYRALPLAE
;
A
#
# COMPACT_ATOMS: atom_id res chain seq x y z
N ALA A 1 -43.20 31.37 7.47
CA ALA A 1 -42.12 30.50 7.02
C ALA A 1 -40.99 30.59 8.06
N LYS A 2 -40.80 29.52 8.87
CA LYS A 2 -39.67 29.44 9.81
C LYS A 2 -38.38 29.29 8.96
N GLN A 3 -37.51 30.29 8.99
CA GLN A 3 -36.13 30.15 8.50
C GLN A 3 -35.48 29.07 9.33
N VAL A 4 -35.13 27.96 8.67
CA VAL A 4 -34.26 26.94 9.25
C VAL A 4 -32.86 27.55 9.23
N ASP A 5 -32.30 27.82 10.42
CA ASP A 5 -30.92 28.30 10.57
C ASP A 5 -30.00 27.30 9.86
N PRO A 6 -29.06 27.77 9.02
CA PRO A 6 -28.11 26.87 8.40
C PRO A 6 -27.29 26.24 9.52
N VAL A 7 -27.46 24.93 9.69
CA VAL A 7 -26.60 24.12 10.58
C VAL A 7 -25.17 24.51 10.26
N LYS A 8 -24.45 25.13 11.23
CA LYS A 8 -23.03 25.46 11.08
C LYS A 8 -22.28 24.18 10.72
N ALA A 9 -21.96 24.02 9.45
CA ALA A 9 -21.22 22.87 8.98
C ALA A 9 -19.91 22.80 9.79
N LYS A 10 -19.70 21.67 10.46
CA LYS A 10 -18.50 21.45 11.28
C LYS A 10 -17.27 21.74 10.41
N GLN A 11 -16.49 22.75 10.76
CA GLN A 11 -15.26 23.08 10.05
C GLN A 11 -14.20 22.06 10.44
N TYR A 12 -13.88 21.17 9.52
CA TYR A 12 -12.82 20.20 9.70
C TYR A 12 -11.45 20.82 9.43
N THR A 13 -10.45 20.38 10.18
CA THR A 13 -9.07 20.44 9.73
C THR A 13 -8.80 19.31 8.75
N VAL A 14 -7.71 19.40 7.98
CA VAL A 14 -7.28 18.32 7.05
C VAL A 14 -7.08 17.01 7.83
N GLY A 15 -6.46 17.06 9.01
CA GLY A 15 -6.23 15.87 9.83
C GLY A 15 -7.52 15.20 10.29
N GLU A 16 -8.47 15.98 10.80
CA GLU A 16 -9.78 15.48 11.22
C GLU A 16 -10.57 14.90 10.04
N TRP A 17 -10.54 15.57 8.90
CA TRP A 17 -11.20 15.06 7.69
C TRP A 17 -10.59 13.75 7.20
N MET A 18 -9.26 13.64 7.21
CA MET A 18 -8.58 12.40 6.82
C MET A 18 -8.95 11.22 7.74
N ASP A 19 -9.15 11.47 9.05
CA ASP A 19 -9.65 10.43 9.96
C ASP A 19 -11.08 10.02 9.65
N VAL A 20 -11.99 10.99 9.49
CA VAL A 20 -13.39 10.75 9.14
C VAL A 20 -13.49 10.01 7.81
N TRP A 21 -12.74 10.45 6.81
CA TRP A 21 -12.69 9.82 5.49
C TRP A 21 -12.18 8.37 5.58
N PHE A 22 -11.09 8.15 6.32
CA PHE A 22 -10.53 6.82 6.45
C PHE A 22 -11.48 5.85 7.14
N GLU A 23 -12.01 6.20 8.31
CA GLU A 23 -12.84 5.31 9.11
C GLU A 23 -14.19 5.01 8.44
N ASN A 24 -14.84 6.01 7.84
CA ASN A 24 -16.20 5.86 7.34
C ASN A 24 -16.28 5.51 5.84
N TYR A 25 -15.24 5.80 5.04
CA TYR A 25 -15.33 5.63 3.59
C TYR A 25 -14.22 4.77 3.00
N ALA A 26 -12.95 5.02 3.37
CA ALA A 26 -11.85 4.30 2.77
C ALA A 26 -11.76 2.86 3.30
N LYS A 27 -11.89 2.68 4.62
CA LYS A 27 -11.76 1.39 5.30
C LYS A 27 -12.75 0.34 4.77
N VAL A 28 -13.95 0.76 4.36
CA VAL A 28 -14.96 -0.13 3.77
C VAL A 28 -14.62 -0.54 2.34
N LYS A 29 -13.86 0.29 1.61
CA LYS A 29 -13.55 0.08 0.18
C LYS A 29 -12.24 -0.65 -0.05
N VAL A 30 -11.29 -0.53 0.89
CA VAL A 30 -9.96 -1.12 0.73
C VAL A 30 -9.80 -2.37 1.59
N ARG A 31 -8.91 -3.26 1.17
CA ARG A 31 -8.65 -4.50 1.91
C ARG A 31 -8.01 -4.22 3.27
N PRO A 32 -8.26 -5.08 4.28
CA PRO A 32 -7.65 -4.97 5.62
C PRO A 32 -6.11 -4.80 5.58
N SER A 33 -5.43 -5.49 4.68
CA SER A 33 -3.98 -5.35 4.48
C SER A 33 -3.53 -3.96 4.03
N SER A 34 -4.43 -3.15 3.45
CA SER A 34 -4.14 -1.76 3.04
C SER A 34 -4.42 -0.75 4.15
N HIS A 35 -5.21 -1.11 5.18
CA HIS A 35 -5.58 -0.20 6.27
C HIS A 35 -4.35 0.36 6.98
N GLN A 36 -3.39 -0.50 7.31
CA GLN A 36 -2.15 -0.11 7.98
C GLN A 36 -1.32 0.87 7.13
N THR A 37 -1.28 0.65 5.81
CA THR A 37 -0.57 1.55 4.89
C THR A 37 -1.24 2.92 4.83
N TYR A 38 -2.58 2.97 4.70
CA TYR A 38 -3.33 4.23 4.66
C TYR A 38 -3.18 4.98 5.98
N ARG A 39 -3.33 4.28 7.10
CA ARG A 39 -3.17 4.85 8.43
C ARG A 39 -1.75 5.39 8.62
N GLY A 40 -0.75 4.62 8.23
CA GLY A 40 0.65 5.06 8.26
C GLY A 40 0.91 6.33 7.44
N TYR A 41 0.30 6.47 6.27
CA TYR A 41 0.40 7.71 5.48
C TYR A 41 -0.29 8.90 6.15
N ILE A 42 -1.46 8.68 6.75
CA ILE A 42 -2.20 9.73 7.46
C ILE A 42 -1.42 10.20 8.69
N ASP A 43 -1.04 9.27 9.56
CA ASP A 43 -0.46 9.61 10.87
C ASP A 43 0.99 10.07 10.77
N ASN A 44 1.80 9.48 9.89
CA ASN A 44 3.23 9.78 9.81
C ASN A 44 3.57 10.93 8.85
N HIS A 45 2.69 11.22 7.88
CA HIS A 45 3.03 12.18 6.83
C HIS A 45 2.00 13.32 6.70
N ILE A 46 0.70 13.00 6.62
CA ILE A 46 -0.33 14.02 6.36
C ILE A 46 -0.56 14.87 7.60
N LYS A 47 -0.93 14.25 8.72
CA LYS A 47 -1.24 14.96 9.97
C LYS A 47 -0.08 15.83 10.49
N PRO A 48 1.17 15.36 10.55
CA PRO A 48 2.27 16.17 11.08
C PRO A 48 2.61 17.38 10.21
N ASN A 49 2.32 17.34 8.90
CA ASN A 49 2.73 18.38 7.98
C ASN A 49 1.60 19.37 7.62
N ILE A 50 0.42 18.85 7.32
CA ILE A 50 -0.72 19.66 6.84
C ILE A 50 -2.00 19.47 7.66
N GLY A 51 -1.98 18.56 8.64
CA GLY A 51 -3.18 18.17 9.41
C GLY A 51 -3.84 19.30 10.18
N LYS A 52 -3.10 20.35 10.58
CA LYS A 52 -3.62 21.51 11.31
C LYS A 52 -4.28 22.56 10.41
N ILE A 53 -4.11 22.47 9.09
CA ILE A 53 -4.70 23.42 8.14
C ILE A 53 -6.22 23.19 8.11
N SER A 54 -7.00 24.27 8.14
CA SER A 54 -8.45 24.18 7.90
C SER A 54 -8.71 23.60 6.52
N LEU A 55 -9.63 22.64 6.41
CA LEU A 55 -9.94 21.96 5.16
C LEU A 55 -10.30 22.93 4.03
N SER A 56 -11.06 23.98 4.35
CA SER A 56 -11.47 25.02 3.41
C SER A 56 -10.34 25.97 2.98
N LYS A 57 -9.21 25.96 3.70
CA LYS A 57 -8.03 26.81 3.41
C LYS A 57 -6.89 26.05 2.76
N LEU A 58 -7.03 24.73 2.57
CA LEU A 58 -6.02 23.94 1.89
C LEU A 58 -5.96 24.30 0.41
N THR A 59 -4.80 24.67 -0.08
CA THR A 59 -4.57 25.08 -1.47
C THR A 59 -3.65 24.10 -2.20
N SER A 60 -3.69 24.12 -3.54
CA SER A 60 -2.76 23.34 -4.37
C SER A 60 -1.30 23.72 -4.10
N LEU A 61 -1.03 25.00 -3.79
CA LEU A 61 0.31 25.47 -3.43
C LEU A 61 0.81 24.84 -2.12
N GLU A 62 -0.06 24.74 -1.10
CA GLU A 62 0.28 24.07 0.17
C GLU A 62 0.57 22.59 -0.05
N LEU A 63 -0.23 21.90 -0.86
CA LEU A 63 0.03 20.52 -1.24
C LEU A 63 1.33 20.37 -2.02
N GLN A 64 1.63 21.27 -2.94
CA GLN A 64 2.87 21.24 -3.72
C GLN A 64 4.12 21.42 -2.81
N LYS A 65 4.07 22.33 -1.85
CA LYS A 65 5.12 22.51 -0.84
C LYS A 65 5.28 21.24 0.02
N PHE A 66 4.17 20.65 0.41
CA PHE A 66 4.16 19.39 1.17
C PHE A 66 4.83 18.25 0.38
N TYR A 67 4.48 18.05 -0.89
CA TYR A 67 5.11 17.02 -1.72
C TYR A 67 6.60 17.26 -1.92
N LYS A 68 7.03 18.51 -2.15
CA LYS A 68 8.44 18.88 -2.22
C LYS A 68 9.19 18.51 -0.93
N LYS A 69 8.60 18.84 0.22
CA LYS A 69 9.16 18.47 1.53
C LYS A 69 9.29 16.94 1.70
N LEU A 70 8.28 16.17 1.30
CA LEU A 70 8.31 14.72 1.37
C LEU A 70 9.44 14.12 0.52
N LEU A 71 9.67 14.65 -0.66
CA LEU A 71 10.76 14.19 -1.55
C LEU A 71 12.14 14.48 -0.97
N SER A 72 12.32 15.55 -0.21
CA SER A 72 13.61 15.94 0.37
C SER A 72 13.89 15.33 1.75
N SER A 73 12.87 15.26 2.62
CA SER A 73 13.05 14.91 4.04
C SER A 73 11.83 14.16 4.65
N GLY A 74 11.02 13.53 3.82
CA GLY A 74 9.77 12.91 4.28
C GLY A 74 9.92 11.52 4.93
N ARG A 75 11.11 10.94 4.97
CA ARG A 75 11.31 9.60 5.54
C ARG A 75 11.22 9.65 7.05
N VAL A 76 10.39 8.78 7.65
CA VAL A 76 10.37 8.56 9.09
C VAL A 76 11.61 7.76 9.46
N GLU A 77 12.47 8.33 10.28
CA GLU A 77 13.69 7.67 10.73
C GLU A 77 13.34 6.47 11.62
N ARG A 78 13.88 5.32 11.25
CA ARG A 78 13.90 4.10 12.09
C ARG A 78 15.35 3.79 12.41
N ILE A 79 15.59 3.22 13.59
CA ILE A 79 16.92 2.92 14.11
C ILE A 79 17.80 2.15 13.10
N GLU A 80 17.18 1.31 12.27
CA GLU A 80 17.86 0.44 11.28
C GLU A 80 18.20 1.13 9.95
N SER A 81 17.76 2.36 9.71
CA SER A 81 17.82 2.98 8.37
C SER A 81 18.82 4.12 8.20
N LYS A 82 19.86 4.19 9.04
CA LYS A 82 20.86 5.29 9.09
C LYS A 82 21.60 5.60 7.76
N LYS A 83 21.59 4.69 6.79
CA LYS A 83 22.30 4.85 5.50
C LYS A 83 21.41 5.21 4.31
N GLN A 84 20.11 5.48 4.52
CA GLN A 84 19.20 5.73 3.41
C GLN A 84 18.90 7.22 3.23
N SER A 85 18.50 7.60 2.01
CA SER A 85 18.09 8.97 1.69
C SER A 85 16.99 9.45 2.64
N LYS A 86 17.05 10.73 3.07
CA LYS A 86 16.06 11.34 3.98
C LYS A 86 14.69 11.56 3.33
N GLY A 87 14.62 11.55 2.00
CA GLY A 87 13.39 11.77 1.24
C GLY A 87 12.60 10.49 0.96
N LEU A 88 11.32 10.66 0.63
CA LEU A 88 10.48 9.59 0.10
C LEU A 88 10.67 9.44 -1.41
N SER A 89 10.44 8.23 -1.92
CA SER A 89 10.47 8.00 -3.36
C SER A 89 9.31 8.73 -4.08
N PRO A 90 9.49 9.13 -5.35
CA PRO A 90 8.40 9.71 -6.16
C PRO A 90 7.15 8.81 -6.18
N LYS A 91 7.33 7.48 -6.18
CA LYS A 91 6.22 6.52 -6.12
C LYS A 91 5.44 6.64 -4.82
N THR A 92 6.13 6.76 -3.68
CA THR A 92 5.49 6.91 -2.37
C THR A 92 4.72 8.23 -2.27
N VAL A 93 5.30 9.33 -2.76
CA VAL A 93 4.62 10.64 -2.79
C VAL A 93 3.38 10.59 -3.68
N ARG A 94 3.45 9.90 -4.81
CA ARG A 94 2.28 9.69 -5.69
C ARG A 94 1.18 8.86 -5.02
N ASN A 95 1.52 7.84 -4.24
CA ASN A 95 0.54 7.07 -3.48
C ASN A 95 -0.14 7.94 -2.39
N LEU A 96 0.64 8.79 -1.70
CA LEU A 96 0.11 9.77 -0.74
C LEU A 96 -0.85 10.76 -1.42
N HIS A 97 -0.48 11.28 -2.58
CA HIS A 97 -1.34 12.15 -3.36
C HIS A 97 -2.67 11.47 -3.72
N GLN A 98 -2.65 10.22 -4.16
CA GLN A 98 -3.88 9.48 -4.50
C GLN A 98 -4.84 9.35 -3.32
N ILE A 99 -4.30 9.15 -2.11
CA ILE A 99 -5.10 9.07 -0.88
C ILE A 99 -5.71 10.43 -0.56
N ILE A 100 -4.91 11.51 -0.62
CA ILE A 100 -5.40 12.87 -0.41
C ILE A 100 -6.45 13.24 -1.45
N ALA A 101 -6.19 12.98 -2.73
CA ALA A 101 -7.12 13.27 -3.82
C ALA A 101 -8.46 12.55 -3.64
N SER A 102 -8.43 11.28 -3.22
CA SER A 102 -9.68 10.56 -2.93
C SER A 102 -10.47 11.18 -1.77
N ALA A 103 -9.78 11.65 -0.72
CA ALA A 103 -10.42 12.31 0.41
C ALA A 103 -10.94 13.71 0.05
N MET A 104 -10.19 14.49 -0.74
CA MET A 104 -10.59 15.84 -1.16
C MET A 104 -11.74 15.80 -2.17
N LYS A 105 -11.73 14.85 -3.09
CA LYS A 105 -12.85 14.62 -4.00
C LYS A 105 -14.15 14.40 -3.23
N LEU A 106 -14.13 13.55 -2.21
CA LEU A 106 -15.31 13.30 -1.38
C LEU A 106 -15.71 14.56 -0.59
N ALA A 107 -14.73 15.33 -0.07
CA ALA A 107 -15.02 16.58 0.62
C ALA A 107 -15.73 17.59 -0.28
N LYS A 108 -15.32 17.68 -1.56
CA LYS A 108 -15.99 18.50 -2.58
C LYS A 108 -17.40 18.00 -2.89
N GLU A 109 -17.59 16.69 -3.07
CA GLU A 109 -18.89 16.08 -3.30
C GLU A 109 -19.86 16.36 -2.12
N GLN A 110 -19.34 16.36 -0.88
CA GLN A 110 -20.11 16.69 0.32
C GLN A 110 -20.23 18.21 0.59
N LYS A 111 -19.72 19.06 -0.33
CA LYS A 111 -19.78 20.52 -0.22
C LYS A 111 -19.02 21.09 1.01
N LEU A 112 -18.07 20.37 1.56
CA LEU A 112 -17.19 20.83 2.63
C LEU A 112 -16.12 21.80 2.11
N ILE A 113 -15.75 21.67 0.83
CA ILE A 113 -14.84 22.55 0.09
C ILE A 113 -15.46 22.90 -1.27
N ALA A 114 -15.16 24.08 -1.78
CA ALA A 114 -15.68 24.53 -3.07
C ALA A 114 -14.89 23.94 -4.26
N THR A 115 -13.57 23.82 -4.12
CA THR A 115 -12.67 23.33 -5.16
C THR A 115 -11.78 22.22 -4.61
N ASP A 116 -11.35 21.31 -5.46
CA ASP A 116 -10.41 20.26 -5.07
C ASP A 116 -8.98 20.81 -5.09
N PRO A 117 -8.28 20.89 -3.94
CA PRO A 117 -6.92 21.41 -3.88
C PRO A 117 -5.89 20.48 -4.51
N THR A 118 -6.26 19.24 -4.85
CA THR A 118 -5.35 18.30 -5.53
C THR A 118 -5.32 18.52 -7.03
N ASP A 119 -6.33 19.21 -7.59
CA ASP A 119 -6.35 19.58 -9.00
C ASP A 119 -5.18 20.52 -9.30
N GLY A 120 -4.43 20.22 -10.37
CA GLY A 120 -3.26 21.04 -10.78
C GLY A 120 -1.97 20.79 -10.00
N CYS A 121 -1.91 19.84 -9.06
CA CYS A 121 -0.67 19.45 -8.42
C CYS A 121 0.26 18.73 -9.38
N ALA A 122 1.52 19.18 -9.49
CA ALA A 122 2.55 18.52 -10.28
C ALA A 122 3.26 17.45 -9.46
N LEU A 123 3.29 16.23 -9.97
CA LEU A 123 3.95 15.09 -9.34
C LEU A 123 5.18 14.65 -10.13
N SER A 124 6.29 14.39 -9.42
CA SER A 124 7.50 13.89 -10.03
C SER A 124 7.25 12.61 -10.84
N LYS A 125 7.93 12.49 -11.98
CA LYS A 125 7.90 11.27 -12.80
C LYS A 125 8.46 10.11 -12.00
N VAL A 126 7.81 8.96 -12.09
CA VAL A 126 8.32 7.71 -11.52
C VAL A 126 9.15 7.03 -12.61
N GLU A 127 10.44 6.92 -12.38
CA GLU A 127 11.31 6.14 -13.27
C GLU A 127 11.01 4.66 -13.10
N HIS A 128 10.79 3.99 -14.21
CA HIS A 128 10.65 2.54 -14.24
C HIS A 128 12.06 1.94 -14.28
N ARG A 129 12.46 1.28 -13.21
CA ARG A 129 13.72 0.53 -13.18
C ARG A 129 13.42 -0.91 -13.55
N GLU A 130 14.20 -1.46 -14.46
CA GLU A 130 14.15 -2.89 -14.74
C GLU A 130 14.49 -3.68 -13.48
N MET A 131 13.72 -4.73 -13.25
CA MET A 131 13.98 -5.65 -12.16
C MET A 131 15.22 -6.48 -12.50
N LYS A 132 16.21 -6.46 -11.62
CA LYS A 132 17.36 -7.35 -11.74
C LYS A 132 16.94 -8.77 -11.38
N THR A 133 17.11 -9.69 -12.30
CA THR A 133 16.95 -11.12 -12.07
C THR A 133 18.27 -11.73 -11.62
N LEU A 134 18.23 -12.83 -10.88
CA LEU A 134 19.43 -13.57 -10.53
C LEU A 134 19.96 -14.28 -11.79
N PRO A 135 21.24 -14.11 -12.15
CA PRO A 135 21.88 -14.93 -13.18
C PRO A 135 21.96 -16.40 -12.75
N VAL A 136 22.03 -17.30 -13.72
CA VAL A 136 22.04 -18.78 -13.46
C VAL A 136 23.19 -19.17 -12.51
N GLU A 137 24.36 -18.56 -12.67
CA GLU A 137 25.54 -18.83 -11.84
C GLU A 137 25.30 -18.47 -10.37
N GLN A 138 24.55 -17.38 -10.12
CA GLN A 138 24.20 -16.95 -8.77
C GLN A 138 23.06 -17.80 -8.19
N LEU A 139 22.20 -18.37 -9.03
CA LEU A 139 21.11 -19.23 -8.59
C LEU A 139 21.60 -20.49 -7.89
N THR A 140 22.63 -21.14 -8.44
CA THR A 140 23.26 -22.32 -7.83
C THR A 140 23.83 -21.99 -6.44
N SER A 141 24.54 -20.86 -6.32
CA SER A 141 25.07 -20.41 -5.03
C SER A 141 23.97 -20.07 -4.03
N PHE A 142 22.89 -19.43 -4.49
CA PHE A 142 21.72 -19.12 -3.69
C PHE A 142 21.04 -20.40 -3.13
N LEU A 143 20.82 -21.40 -3.98
CA LEU A 143 20.19 -22.67 -3.55
C LEU A 143 21.08 -23.46 -2.58
N ARG A 144 22.39 -23.39 -2.73
CA ARG A 144 23.33 -23.98 -1.76
C ARG A 144 23.21 -23.31 -0.39
N GLU A 145 23.24 -21.99 -0.34
CA GLU A 145 23.05 -21.23 0.90
C GLU A 145 21.69 -21.49 1.54
N ALA A 146 20.63 -21.59 0.72
CA ALA A 146 19.29 -21.93 1.18
C ALA A 146 19.26 -23.34 1.84
N LYS A 147 20.04 -24.29 1.29
CA LYS A 147 20.16 -25.64 1.87
C LYS A 147 20.89 -25.63 3.20
N GLU A 148 21.98 -24.90 3.31
CA GLU A 148 22.74 -24.72 4.56
C GLU A 148 21.89 -24.03 5.64
N SER A 149 21.00 -23.12 5.23
CA SER A 149 20.06 -22.41 6.12
C SER A 149 18.78 -23.17 6.43
N GLY A 150 18.57 -24.38 5.89
CA GLY A 150 17.39 -25.22 6.14
C GLY A 150 16.09 -24.72 5.51
N VAL A 151 16.18 -23.94 4.43
CA VAL A 151 15.02 -23.36 3.72
C VAL A 151 15.03 -23.67 2.21
N PHE A 152 15.77 -24.70 1.81
CA PHE A 152 15.96 -25.08 0.40
C PHE A 152 14.64 -25.42 -0.28
N GLU A 153 13.83 -26.29 0.33
CA GLU A 153 12.59 -26.78 -0.26
C GLU A 153 11.61 -25.64 -0.53
N MET A 154 11.55 -24.68 0.36
CA MET A 154 10.70 -23.50 0.21
C MET A 154 11.09 -22.69 -1.03
N TYR A 155 12.37 -22.38 -1.17
CA TYR A 155 12.85 -21.61 -2.33
C TYR A 155 12.86 -22.41 -3.63
N TYR A 156 13.09 -23.71 -3.54
CA TYR A 156 13.03 -24.57 -4.71
C TYR A 156 11.61 -24.60 -5.29
N VAL A 157 10.60 -24.81 -4.45
CA VAL A 157 9.19 -24.75 -4.87
C VAL A 157 8.81 -23.37 -5.40
N GLU A 158 9.28 -22.27 -4.76
CA GLU A 158 9.00 -20.90 -5.23
C GLU A 158 9.58 -20.67 -6.63
N LEU A 159 10.81 -21.10 -6.88
CA LEU A 159 11.48 -20.98 -8.17
C LEU A 159 10.83 -21.85 -9.26
N ALA A 160 10.46 -23.08 -8.93
CA ALA A 160 9.83 -24.02 -9.87
C ALA A 160 8.41 -23.60 -10.26
N THR A 161 7.66 -22.97 -9.33
CA THR A 161 6.24 -22.66 -9.51
C THR A 161 5.94 -21.21 -9.78
N GLY A 162 6.85 -20.29 -9.48
CA GLY A 162 6.63 -18.85 -9.54
C GLY A 162 5.53 -18.34 -8.59
N LEU A 163 5.28 -19.06 -7.50
CA LEU A 163 4.33 -18.65 -6.48
C LEU A 163 4.81 -17.38 -5.78
N ARG A 164 3.87 -16.50 -5.42
CA ARG A 164 4.19 -15.42 -4.50
C ARG A 164 4.40 -15.98 -3.11
N ARG A 165 5.31 -15.38 -2.32
CA ARG A 165 5.60 -15.83 -0.95
C ARG A 165 4.33 -16.12 -0.12
N GLY A 166 3.33 -15.27 -0.17
CA GLY A 166 2.08 -15.49 0.57
C GLY A 166 1.26 -16.68 0.05
N GLU A 167 1.29 -16.94 -1.25
CA GLU A 167 0.65 -18.10 -1.87
C GLU A 167 1.38 -19.39 -1.47
N LEU A 168 2.71 -19.38 -1.55
CA LEU A 168 3.56 -20.50 -1.12
C LEU A 168 3.31 -20.90 0.34
N LEU A 169 3.34 -19.91 1.25
CA LEU A 169 3.07 -20.14 2.67
C LEU A 169 1.62 -20.55 2.97
N GLY A 170 0.71 -20.34 2.03
CA GLY A 170 -0.71 -20.72 2.13
C GLY A 170 -1.02 -22.08 1.54
N LEU A 171 -0.06 -22.79 0.97
CA LEU A 171 -0.28 -24.13 0.42
C LEU A 171 -0.61 -25.15 1.52
N LYS A 172 -1.50 -26.05 1.19
CA LYS A 172 -1.86 -27.23 1.99
C LYS A 172 -1.72 -28.48 1.14
N TRP A 173 -1.52 -29.62 1.76
CA TRP A 173 -1.42 -30.90 1.06
C TRP A 173 -2.66 -31.20 0.20
N GLU A 174 -3.84 -30.78 0.62
CA GLU A 174 -5.10 -30.89 -0.13
C GLU A 174 -5.15 -30.08 -1.45
N ASP A 175 -4.20 -29.18 -1.65
CA ASP A 175 -4.10 -28.37 -2.87
C ASP A 175 -3.26 -29.04 -3.95
N ILE A 176 -2.59 -30.15 -3.61
CA ILE A 176 -1.72 -30.90 -4.50
C ILE A 176 -2.44 -32.19 -4.94
N ASP A 177 -2.61 -32.31 -6.23
CA ASP A 177 -3.15 -33.50 -6.88
C ASP A 177 -1.97 -34.27 -7.51
N PHE A 178 -1.45 -35.23 -6.79
CA PHE A 178 -0.31 -36.04 -7.24
C PHE A 178 -0.67 -37.01 -8.37
N GLU A 179 -1.94 -37.39 -8.47
CA GLU A 179 -2.41 -38.32 -9.52
C GLU A 179 -2.44 -37.61 -10.88
N HIS A 180 -2.89 -36.37 -10.92
CA HIS A 180 -2.95 -35.58 -12.14
C HIS A 180 -1.81 -34.57 -12.28
N GLY A 181 -0.85 -34.56 -11.37
CA GLY A 181 0.32 -33.70 -11.41
C GLY A 181 -0.03 -32.18 -11.37
N ASN A 182 -0.97 -31.78 -10.52
CA ASN A 182 -1.43 -30.40 -10.45
C ASN A 182 -1.36 -29.82 -9.03
N LEU A 183 -1.03 -28.51 -8.96
CA LEU A 183 -1.07 -27.73 -7.73
C LEU A 183 -2.08 -26.59 -7.90
N ARG A 184 -3.01 -26.43 -6.97
CA ARG A 184 -4.04 -25.39 -7.01
C ARG A 184 -3.76 -24.27 -6.01
N VAL A 185 -3.62 -23.05 -6.51
CA VAL A 185 -3.43 -21.83 -5.67
C VAL A 185 -4.80 -21.29 -5.27
N LYS A 186 -5.18 -21.45 -3.99
CA LYS A 186 -6.52 -21.11 -3.49
C LYS A 186 -6.52 -20.00 -2.44
N ARG A 187 -5.40 -19.81 -1.73
CA ARG A 187 -5.28 -18.88 -0.60
C ARG A 187 -3.88 -18.31 -0.49
N GLN A 188 -3.73 -17.35 0.41
CA GLN A 188 -2.42 -16.82 0.77
C GLN A 188 -2.33 -16.61 2.28
N ILE A 189 -1.13 -16.61 2.81
CA ILE A 189 -0.85 -16.13 4.16
C ILE A 189 -0.45 -14.65 4.06
N ALA A 190 -1.07 -13.83 4.91
CA ALA A 190 -0.77 -12.41 5.02
C ALA A 190 -0.54 -12.02 6.48
N ARG A 191 0.25 -10.97 6.70
CA ARG A 191 0.39 -10.37 8.03
C ARG A 191 -0.49 -9.13 8.09
N ILE A 192 -1.51 -9.14 8.95
CA ILE A 192 -2.46 -8.05 9.14
C ILE A 192 -2.43 -7.65 10.61
N ASN A 193 -2.15 -6.38 10.91
CA ASN A 193 -2.02 -5.85 12.27
C ASN A 193 -1.05 -6.63 13.18
N GLY A 194 0.00 -7.20 12.57
CA GLY A 194 0.98 -8.00 13.30
C GLY A 194 0.67 -9.49 13.38
N GLU A 195 -0.56 -9.91 13.12
CA GLU A 195 -1.01 -11.29 13.13
C GLU A 195 -0.84 -11.95 11.77
N VAL A 196 -0.51 -13.23 11.79
CA VAL A 196 -0.41 -14.06 10.58
C VAL A 196 -1.78 -14.69 10.34
N VAL A 197 -2.38 -14.37 9.21
CA VAL A 197 -3.75 -14.83 8.88
C VAL A 197 -3.81 -15.46 7.49
N GLU A 198 -4.68 -16.46 7.34
CA GLU A 198 -5.08 -16.93 6.03
C GLU A 198 -6.01 -15.92 5.38
N ALA A 199 -5.74 -15.55 4.14
CA ALA A 199 -6.48 -14.55 3.40
C ALA A 199 -6.80 -15.02 1.97
N PRO A 200 -7.91 -14.54 1.38
CA PRO A 200 -8.22 -14.81 -0.02
C PRO A 200 -7.16 -14.18 -0.93
N LEU A 201 -7.02 -14.74 -2.12
CA LEU A 201 -6.11 -14.21 -3.13
C LEU A 201 -6.50 -12.80 -3.58
N LYS A 202 -5.53 -12.03 -4.06
CA LYS A 202 -5.70 -10.61 -4.36
C LYS A 202 -6.68 -10.34 -5.50
N THR A 203 -6.72 -11.20 -6.51
CA THR A 203 -7.57 -11.05 -7.71
C THR A 203 -8.16 -12.40 -8.09
N LYS A 204 -9.24 -12.40 -8.88
CA LYS A 204 -9.81 -13.64 -9.43
C LYS A 204 -8.78 -14.43 -10.26
N ASN A 205 -7.95 -13.76 -11.02
CA ASN A 205 -6.91 -14.39 -11.85
C ASN A 205 -5.72 -14.96 -11.04
N ALA A 206 -5.65 -14.71 -9.73
CA ALA A 206 -4.65 -15.34 -8.89
C ALA A 206 -5.02 -16.77 -8.50
N TYR A 207 -6.32 -17.13 -8.57
CA TYR A 207 -6.78 -18.52 -8.45
C TYR A 207 -6.41 -19.25 -9.74
N ARG A 208 -5.49 -20.20 -9.63
CA ARG A 208 -4.95 -20.93 -10.78
C ARG A 208 -4.50 -22.33 -10.40
N ALA A 209 -4.46 -23.21 -11.37
CA ALA A 209 -3.75 -24.48 -11.27
C ALA A 209 -2.40 -24.34 -11.99
N LEU A 210 -1.39 -24.99 -11.43
CA LEU A 210 -0.05 -25.08 -11.98
C LEU A 210 0.27 -26.56 -12.18
N PRO A 211 0.86 -26.96 -13.32
CA PRO A 211 1.37 -28.32 -13.45
C PRO A 211 2.56 -28.52 -12.50
N LEU A 212 2.66 -29.67 -11.89
CA LEU A 212 3.87 -30.09 -11.20
C LEU A 212 4.86 -30.59 -12.27
N ALA A 213 6.11 -30.14 -12.17
CA ALA A 213 7.17 -30.73 -12.97
C ALA A 213 7.43 -32.17 -12.53
N GLU A 214 7.72 -33.06 -13.50
CA GLU A 214 8.16 -34.42 -13.25
C GLU A 214 9.49 -34.47 -12.49
#